data_f6844db4338ec8693b844a92d13237c2
#
_entry.id   f6844db4338ec8693b844a92d13237c2
#
_cell.length_a   1.000
_cell.length_b   1.000
_cell.length_c   1.000
_cell.angle_alpha   90.00
_cell.angle_beta   90.00
_cell.angle_gamma   90.00
#
_symmetry.space_group_name_H-M   'P 1'
#
loop_
_entity.id
_entity.type
_entity.pdbx_description
1 polymer ?
#
loop_
_entity_poly.entity_id
_entity_poly.type
_entity_poly.pdbx_seq_one_letter_code
_entity_poly.pdbx_strand_id
1 'polypeptide(L)'
;MKFPFQIKPELFDKVVNPEGKVEIGQKEIKFNGSPKEQFFFSNLTGGKYRNPAWELINIESKIGISEIGSFKTNKVNLWGWKHVICPELFFKIFIKPGQSIEWSRNYNIYKVK
;
A
#
# COMPACT_ATOMS: atom_id res chain seq x y z
N MET A 1 -7.52 1.02 4.83
CA MET A 1 -6.78 1.18 3.56
C MET A 1 -7.34 0.22 2.54
N LYS A 2 -7.68 0.70 1.37
CA LYS A 2 -8.28 -0.09 0.31
C LYS A 2 -7.33 -0.20 -0.88
N PHE A 3 -7.37 -1.35 -1.54
CA PHE A 3 -6.58 -1.65 -2.74
C PHE A 3 -7.49 -2.11 -3.88
N PRO A 4 -7.11 -1.88 -5.15
CA PRO A 4 -7.89 -2.32 -6.30
C PRO A 4 -7.67 -3.80 -6.66
N PHE A 5 -6.96 -4.55 -5.82
CA PHE A 5 -6.65 -5.95 -6.04
C PHE A 5 -6.96 -6.79 -4.80
N GLN A 6 -7.09 -8.09 -4.99
CA GLN A 6 -7.29 -9.02 -3.89
C GLN A 6 -5.96 -9.30 -3.19
N ILE A 7 -5.95 -9.11 -1.88
CA ILE A 7 -4.80 -9.41 -1.03
C ILE A 7 -4.86 -10.89 -0.65
N LYS A 8 -3.74 -11.59 -0.80
CA LYS A 8 -3.63 -13.01 -0.46
C LYS A 8 -2.51 -13.19 0.57
N PRO A 9 -2.88 -13.23 1.87
CA PRO A 9 -1.87 -13.34 2.94
C PRO A 9 -0.96 -14.55 2.81
N GLU A 10 -1.46 -15.65 2.24
CA GLU A 10 -0.69 -16.86 2.01
C GLU A 10 0.49 -16.68 1.05
N LEU A 11 0.48 -15.57 0.27
CA LEU A 11 1.53 -15.26 -0.68
C LEU A 11 2.49 -14.15 -0.18
N PHE A 12 2.31 -13.68 1.04
CA PHE A 12 3.22 -12.68 1.62
C PHE A 12 4.63 -13.27 1.80
N ASP A 13 5.65 -12.49 1.44
CA ASP A 13 7.04 -12.91 1.64
C ASP A 13 7.48 -12.74 3.10
N LYS A 14 6.96 -11.71 3.78
CA LYS A 14 7.29 -11.43 5.17
C LYS A 14 6.10 -10.77 5.87
N VAL A 15 5.86 -11.18 7.11
CA VAL A 15 4.82 -10.61 7.96
C VAL A 15 5.39 -10.29 9.32
N VAL A 16 5.26 -9.04 9.74
CA VAL A 16 5.58 -8.58 11.09
C VAL A 16 4.35 -7.82 11.59
N ASN A 17 3.67 -8.37 12.57
CA ASN A 17 2.45 -7.78 13.15
C ASN A 17 2.35 -8.16 14.62
N PRO A 18 3.31 -7.72 15.46
CA PRO A 18 3.46 -8.23 16.84
C PRO A 18 2.27 -7.87 17.73
N GLU A 19 1.61 -6.74 17.48
CA GLU A 19 0.48 -6.31 18.31
C GLU A 19 -0.88 -6.76 17.76
N GLY A 20 -0.92 -7.34 16.56
CA GLY A 20 -2.17 -7.75 15.94
C GLY A 20 -3.14 -6.61 15.63
N LYS A 21 -2.65 -5.37 15.53
CA LYS A 21 -3.48 -4.19 15.29
C LYS A 21 -3.81 -3.97 13.82
N VAL A 22 -3.19 -4.72 12.92
CA VAL A 22 -3.42 -4.64 11.49
C VAL A 22 -4.22 -5.86 11.06
N GLU A 23 -5.41 -5.63 10.54
CA GLU A 23 -6.29 -6.70 10.07
C GLU A 23 -6.31 -6.72 8.55
N ILE A 24 -6.00 -7.89 7.97
CA ILE A 24 -5.95 -8.07 6.52
C ILE A 24 -7.27 -8.64 6.04
N GLY A 25 -7.97 -7.88 5.20
CA GLY A 25 -9.17 -8.34 4.50
C GLY A 25 -8.87 -8.71 3.06
N GLN A 26 -9.92 -8.91 2.26
CA GLN A 26 -9.75 -9.29 0.85
C GLN A 26 -9.15 -8.16 0.00
N LYS A 27 -9.69 -6.95 0.13
CA LYS A 27 -9.22 -5.76 -0.59
C LYS A 27 -9.00 -4.59 0.34
N GLU A 28 -9.02 -4.82 1.63
CA GLU A 28 -8.97 -3.77 2.64
C GLU A 28 -8.10 -4.21 3.81
N ILE A 29 -7.34 -3.26 4.32
CA ILE A 29 -6.56 -3.42 5.55
C ILE A 29 -7.09 -2.42 6.57
N LYS A 30 -7.43 -2.90 7.75
CA LYS A 30 -7.92 -2.08 8.86
C LYS A 30 -6.86 -1.94 9.92
N PHE A 31 -6.76 -0.76 10.49
CA PHE A 31 -5.82 -0.44 11.54
C PHE A 31 -6.58 -0.15 12.83
N ASN A 32 -6.28 -0.89 13.89
CA ASN A 32 -6.94 -0.79 15.19
C ASN A 32 -6.07 0.00 16.16
N GLY A 33 -6.01 1.32 15.96
CA GLY A 33 -5.22 2.24 16.77
C GLY A 33 -3.78 2.38 16.28
N SER A 34 -3.02 3.23 16.97
CA SER A 34 -1.60 3.47 16.65
C SER A 34 -0.73 2.34 17.18
N PRO A 35 0.10 1.72 16.35
CA PRO A 35 0.98 0.65 16.80
C PRO A 35 2.17 1.23 17.58
N LYS A 36 2.54 0.58 18.68
CA LYS A 36 3.75 0.88 19.41
C LYS A 36 4.97 0.22 18.78
N GLU A 37 4.75 -0.94 18.18
CA GLU A 37 5.76 -1.71 17.47
C GLU A 37 5.57 -1.57 15.97
N GLN A 38 6.66 -1.72 15.23
CA GLN A 38 6.60 -1.69 13.77
C GLN A 38 5.81 -2.87 13.23
N PHE A 39 5.05 -2.65 12.15
CA PHE A 39 4.46 -3.74 11.37
C PHE A 39 4.98 -3.68 9.94
N PHE A 40 5.00 -4.82 9.28
CA PHE A 40 5.47 -4.94 7.92
C PHE A 40 4.80 -6.13 7.23
N PHE A 41 4.29 -5.87 6.02
CA PHE A 41 3.73 -6.89 5.16
C PHE A 41 4.37 -6.76 3.79
N SER A 42 4.99 -7.82 3.32
CA SER A 42 5.69 -7.82 2.04
C SER A 42 4.87 -8.56 0.98
N ASN A 43 4.82 -7.97 -0.22
CA ASN A 43 4.24 -8.59 -1.40
C ASN A 43 2.72 -8.79 -1.32
N LEU A 44 2.00 -7.70 -1.10
CA LEU A 44 0.53 -7.72 -1.02
C LEU A 44 -0.12 -8.18 -2.34
N THR A 45 0.55 -7.98 -3.47
CA THR A 45 0.05 -8.35 -4.80
C THR A 45 0.23 -9.83 -5.13
N GLY A 46 1.02 -10.55 -4.35
CA GLY A 46 1.37 -11.94 -4.64
C GLY A 46 2.27 -12.11 -5.86
N GLY A 47 3.03 -11.08 -6.24
CA GLY A 47 3.95 -11.11 -7.37
C GLY A 47 3.28 -10.88 -8.73
N LYS A 48 1.99 -10.66 -8.77
CA LYS A 48 1.26 -10.37 -10.02
C LYS A 48 1.18 -8.87 -10.25
N TYR A 49 1.21 -8.46 -11.53
CA TYR A 49 1.04 -7.06 -11.89
C TYR A 49 -0.38 -6.60 -11.61
N ARG A 50 -0.49 -5.46 -10.91
CA ARG A 50 -1.75 -4.88 -10.45
C ARG A 50 -1.75 -3.38 -10.71
N ASN A 51 -2.93 -2.76 -10.63
CA ASN A 51 -3.06 -1.32 -10.68
C ASN A 51 -2.39 -0.71 -9.46
N PRO A 52 -1.50 0.29 -9.65
CA PRO A 52 -0.74 0.90 -8.57
C PRO A 52 -1.56 1.99 -7.88
N ALA A 53 -2.46 1.57 -7.01
CA ALA A 53 -3.38 2.48 -6.34
C ALA A 53 -3.68 2.00 -4.93
N TRP A 54 -4.01 2.95 -4.06
CA TRP A 54 -4.53 2.68 -2.73
C TRP A 54 -5.31 3.89 -2.23
N GLU A 55 -6.15 3.66 -1.24
CA GLU A 55 -6.91 4.69 -0.55
C GLU A 55 -6.85 4.46 0.95
N LEU A 56 -6.54 5.50 1.70
CA LEU A 56 -6.52 5.46 3.16
C LEU A 56 -7.46 6.52 3.71
N ILE A 57 -8.34 6.10 4.61
CA ILE A 57 -9.29 7.00 5.28
C ILE A 57 -9.02 6.97 6.78
N ASN A 58 -8.86 8.15 7.36
CA ASN A 58 -8.86 8.31 8.80
C ASN A 58 -10.30 8.57 9.25
N ILE A 59 -10.85 7.63 10.01
CA ILE A 59 -12.27 7.66 10.42
C ILE A 59 -12.55 8.83 11.36
N GLU A 60 -11.61 9.16 12.24
CA GLU A 60 -11.80 10.23 13.21
C GLU A 60 -11.78 11.61 12.58
N SER A 61 -10.77 11.91 11.77
CA SER A 61 -10.63 13.20 11.10
C SER A 61 -11.54 13.33 9.88
N LYS A 62 -12.04 12.21 9.35
CA LYS A 62 -12.80 12.14 8.09
C LYS A 62 -12.04 12.71 6.91
N ILE A 63 -10.73 12.48 6.89
CA ILE A 63 -9.86 12.84 5.79
C ILE A 63 -9.41 11.56 5.09
N GLY A 64 -9.52 11.56 3.77
CA GLY A 64 -9.01 10.49 2.92
C GLY A 64 -7.83 10.96 2.10
N ILE A 65 -6.95 10.04 1.77
CA ILE A 65 -5.85 10.25 0.82
C ILE A 65 -5.78 9.04 -0.10
N SER A 66 -5.57 9.28 -1.37
CA SER A 66 -5.40 8.22 -2.36
C SER A 66 -4.20 8.50 -3.25
N GLU A 67 -3.65 7.44 -3.79
CA GLU A 67 -2.57 7.49 -4.77
C GLU A 67 -2.92 6.62 -5.96
N ILE A 68 -2.61 7.10 -7.18
CA ILE A 68 -2.69 6.33 -8.42
C ILE A 68 -1.41 6.57 -9.20
N GLY A 69 -0.72 5.50 -9.59
CA GLY A 69 0.46 5.57 -10.45
C GLY A 69 0.10 5.38 -11.92
N SER A 70 0.99 5.85 -12.80
CA SER A 70 0.88 5.69 -14.25
C SER A 70 1.45 4.36 -14.77
N PHE A 71 1.91 3.51 -13.87
CA PHE A 71 2.59 2.24 -14.18
C PHE A 71 1.81 1.06 -13.59
N LYS A 72 2.21 -0.16 -13.92
CA LYS A 72 1.73 -1.36 -13.23
C LYS A 72 2.74 -1.77 -12.17
N THR A 73 2.25 -2.20 -11.01
CA THR A 73 3.11 -2.68 -9.92
C THR A 73 2.94 -4.19 -9.73
N ASN A 74 4.04 -4.89 -9.58
CA ASN A 74 4.03 -6.33 -9.27
C ASN A 74 4.32 -6.62 -7.81
N LYS A 75 4.60 -5.58 -7.03
CA LYS A 75 4.91 -5.72 -5.61
C LYS A 75 4.45 -4.49 -4.86
N VAL A 76 3.68 -4.70 -3.82
CA VAL A 76 3.30 -3.66 -2.86
C VAL A 76 3.69 -4.15 -1.48
N ASN A 77 4.47 -3.36 -0.78
CA ASN A 77 4.77 -3.58 0.64
C ASN A 77 4.01 -2.55 1.47
N LEU A 78 3.71 -2.91 2.70
CA LEU A 78 3.10 -2.00 3.67
C LEU A 78 3.91 -2.03 4.96
N TRP A 79 4.45 -0.88 5.33
CA TRP A 79 5.17 -0.68 6.57
C TRP A 79 4.47 0.40 7.40
N GLY A 80 4.51 0.26 8.71
CA GLY A 80 4.00 1.31 9.57
C GLY A 80 4.57 1.24 10.97
N TRP A 81 4.48 2.37 11.64
CA TRP A 81 4.95 2.52 13.01
C TRP A 81 4.43 3.83 13.59
N LYS A 82 3.90 3.79 14.82
CA LYS A 82 3.38 4.99 15.50
C LYS A 82 2.35 5.72 14.63
N HIS A 83 2.71 6.87 14.07
CA HIS A 83 1.82 7.73 13.28
C HIS A 83 2.10 7.65 11.78
N VAL A 84 2.90 6.68 11.34
CA VAL A 84 3.33 6.58 9.95
C VAL A 84 2.79 5.30 9.33
N ILE A 85 2.18 5.44 8.16
CA ILE A 85 1.78 4.31 7.30
C ILE A 85 2.43 4.56 5.95
N CYS A 86 3.17 3.58 5.48
CA CYS A 86 3.98 3.70 4.27
C CYS A 86 3.63 2.57 3.28
N PRO A 87 2.67 2.80 2.37
CA PRO A 87 2.46 1.88 1.27
C PRO A 87 3.55 2.10 0.22
N GLU A 88 4.21 1.03 -0.16
CA GLU A 88 5.31 1.07 -1.11
C GLU A 88 4.92 0.37 -2.40
N LEU A 89 4.65 1.15 -3.44
CA LEU A 89 4.34 0.64 -4.77
C LEU A 89 5.63 0.53 -5.56
N PHE A 90 6.04 -0.68 -5.88
CA PHE A 90 7.26 -0.91 -6.65
C PHE A 90 7.00 -0.76 -8.13
N PHE A 91 7.90 -0.05 -8.81
CA PHE A 91 7.89 0.11 -10.25
C PHE A 91 9.20 -0.43 -10.81
N LYS A 92 9.11 -1.56 -11.51
CA LYS A 92 10.28 -2.17 -12.13
C LYS A 92 10.63 -1.43 -13.41
N ILE A 93 11.83 -0.84 -13.43
CA ILE A 93 12.33 -0.08 -14.56
C ILE A 93 13.46 -0.86 -15.23
N PHE A 94 13.39 -0.96 -16.56
CA PHE A 94 14.45 -1.53 -17.37
C PHE A 94 14.71 -0.60 -18.55
N ILE A 95 15.83 0.12 -18.51
CA ILE A 95 16.23 1.07 -19.56
C ILE A 95 17.64 0.77 -20.05
N LYS A 96 17.81 0.90 -21.37
CA LYS A 96 19.11 0.78 -22.03
C LYS A 96 19.81 2.13 -22.07
N PRO A 97 21.16 2.16 -22.28
CA PRO A 97 21.86 3.43 -22.45
C PRO A 97 21.23 4.30 -23.54
N GLY A 98 21.06 5.58 -23.25
CA GLY A 98 20.43 6.55 -24.17
C GLY A 98 18.91 6.56 -24.16
N GLN A 99 18.27 5.66 -23.43
CA GLN A 99 16.81 5.63 -23.26
C GLN A 99 16.41 6.33 -21.98
N SER A 100 15.17 6.83 -21.94
CA SER A 100 14.56 7.38 -20.74
C SER A 100 13.15 6.83 -20.57
N ILE A 101 12.66 6.86 -19.33
CA ILE A 101 11.30 6.48 -19.00
C ILE A 101 10.71 7.51 -18.04
N GLU A 102 9.45 7.82 -18.21
CA GLU A 102 8.73 8.72 -17.34
C GLU A 102 7.59 7.99 -16.66
N TRP A 103 7.34 8.32 -15.42
CA TRP A 103 6.17 7.83 -14.68
C TRP A 103 5.69 8.91 -13.73
N SER A 104 4.47 8.77 -13.27
CA SER A 104 3.87 9.70 -12.33
C SER A 104 3.16 8.98 -11.21
N ARG A 105 3.03 9.65 -10.07
CA ARG A 105 2.20 9.27 -8.94
C ARG A 105 1.31 10.46 -8.61
N ASN A 106 0.01 10.23 -8.63
CA ASN A 106 -0.97 11.26 -8.37
C ASN A 106 -1.63 11.02 -7.02
N TYR A 107 -1.62 12.03 -6.17
CA TYR A 107 -2.22 11.98 -4.84
C TYR A 107 -3.45 12.88 -4.79
N ASN A 108 -4.50 12.41 -4.11
CA ASN A 108 -5.71 13.18 -3.90
C ASN A 108 -6.01 13.17 -2.40
N ILE A 109 -6.23 14.36 -1.83
CA ILE A 109 -6.60 14.53 -0.43
C ILE A 109 -8.01 15.11 -0.40
N TYR A 110 -8.92 14.48 0.34
CA TYR A 110 -10.33 14.84 0.31
C TYR A 110 -11.00 14.62 1.67
N LYS A 111 -12.13 15.27 1.86
CA LYS A 111 -12.98 15.05 3.02
C LYS A 111 -13.95 13.92 2.74
N VAL A 112 -14.16 13.07 3.74
CA VAL A 112 -15.14 11.99 3.70
C VAL A 112 -16.40 12.48 4.40
N LYS A 113 -17.52 12.32 3.75
CA LYS A 113 -18.82 12.71 4.33
C LYS A 113 -19.32 11.72 5.37
#